data_4ffc2fc5f7e6361bf07adbf7bfd3460d
#
_entry.id   4ffc2fc5f7e6361bf07adbf7bfd3460d
#
_cell.length_a   1.000
_cell.length_b   1.000
_cell.length_c   1.000
_cell.angle_alpha   90.00
_cell.angle_beta   90.00
_cell.angle_gamma   90.00
#
_symmetry.space_group_name_H-M   'P 1'
#
loop_
_entity.id
_entity.type
_entity.pdbx_description
1 polymer ?
#
loop_
_entity_poly.entity_id
_entity_poly.type
_entity_poly.pdbx_seq_one_letter_code
_entity_poly.pdbx_strand_id
1 'polypeptide(L)'
;MQKLRAVVVAVAATVVVSASARAQENRNFDNSWFWGFKSGINTFSVPGKGNTSTVDLGIDWVITRTKGGLYVSGNQSIFQRDMQVSDPTSQSGDRTIRVNDMRRITVAGLAFPKHFGGITPYAGVGYAITVLGDARVFVDTVNTFPSNAFLDQVESMRSRSAVLGIGGVQIQASKMAIFAQETIVPSNPNFLFSSVLNFFEFGIRLNFGSSIDRE
;
A
#
# COMPACT_ATOMS: atom_id res chain seq x y z
N MET A 1 2.80 16.37 -15.42
CA MET A 1 2.60 15.04 -14.84
C MET A 1 3.13 13.90 -15.68
N GLN A 2 2.99 13.91 -17.02
CA GLN A 2 3.57 12.87 -17.91
C GLN A 2 5.11 12.77 -17.86
N LYS A 3 5.82 13.90 -17.76
CA LYS A 3 7.30 13.94 -17.69
C LYS A 3 7.86 13.28 -16.44
N LEU A 4 7.15 13.37 -15.31
CA LEU A 4 7.59 12.74 -14.06
C LEU A 4 7.44 11.20 -14.09
N ARG A 5 6.38 10.70 -14.76
CA ARG A 5 6.17 9.25 -14.98
C ARG A 5 7.27 8.65 -15.86
N ALA A 6 7.69 9.36 -16.90
CA ALA A 6 8.77 8.92 -17.80
C ALA A 6 10.12 8.84 -17.07
N VAL A 7 10.42 9.77 -16.16
CA VAL A 7 11.66 9.76 -15.37
C VAL A 7 11.70 8.60 -14.38
N VAL A 8 10.60 8.31 -13.69
CA VAL A 8 10.52 7.19 -12.73
C VAL A 8 10.68 5.85 -13.45
N VAL A 9 10.04 5.69 -14.61
CA VAL A 9 10.19 4.46 -15.43
C VAL A 9 11.62 4.33 -15.98
N ALA A 10 12.24 5.43 -16.41
CA ALA A 10 13.62 5.42 -16.92
C ALA A 10 14.64 5.07 -15.82
N VAL A 11 14.48 5.59 -14.60
CA VAL A 11 15.37 5.26 -13.46
C VAL A 11 15.20 3.80 -13.06
N ALA A 12 13.97 3.28 -13.02
CA ALA A 12 13.73 1.86 -12.75
C ALA A 12 14.35 0.96 -13.84
N ALA A 13 14.25 1.35 -15.11
CA ALA A 13 14.84 0.60 -16.22
C ALA A 13 16.38 0.60 -16.19
N THR A 14 17.01 1.72 -15.80
CA THR A 14 18.48 1.84 -15.76
C THR A 14 19.10 1.00 -14.63
N VAL A 15 18.41 0.88 -13.48
CA VAL A 15 18.83 0.02 -12.38
C VAL A 15 18.73 -1.46 -12.75
N VAL A 16 17.74 -1.85 -13.57
CA VAL A 16 17.56 -3.24 -14.04
C VAL A 16 18.70 -3.67 -14.98
N VAL A 17 19.20 -2.78 -15.83
CA VAL A 17 20.24 -3.13 -16.83
C VAL A 17 21.63 -3.29 -16.20
N SER A 18 21.94 -2.53 -15.15
CA SER A 18 23.24 -2.62 -14.46
C SER A 18 23.36 -3.82 -13.51
N ALA A 19 22.27 -4.40 -13.06
CA ALA A 19 22.25 -5.58 -12.19
C ALA A 19 22.52 -6.90 -12.92
N SER A 20 22.45 -6.91 -14.25
CA SER A 20 22.61 -8.12 -15.08
C SER A 20 24.07 -8.61 -15.20
N ALA A 21 25.05 -7.86 -14.73
CA ALA A 21 26.46 -8.13 -15.02
C ALA A 21 27.16 -9.09 -14.05
N ARG A 22 26.51 -9.52 -12.96
CA ARG A 22 27.07 -10.54 -12.05
C ARG A 22 25.95 -11.44 -11.53
N ALA A 23 25.55 -12.42 -12.32
CA ALA A 23 24.79 -13.58 -11.85
C ALA A 23 25.66 -14.43 -10.93
N GLN A 24 25.94 -13.91 -9.74
CA GLN A 24 26.54 -14.71 -8.69
C GLN A 24 25.41 -15.49 -8.04
N GLU A 25 25.52 -16.81 -8.16
CA GLU A 25 24.71 -17.87 -7.58
C GLU A 25 23.59 -17.39 -6.67
N ASN A 26 22.37 -17.61 -7.13
CA ASN A 26 21.11 -17.22 -6.47
C ASN A 26 20.94 -18.02 -5.17
N ARG A 27 21.84 -17.81 -4.21
CA ARG A 27 21.80 -18.44 -2.91
C ARG A 27 20.66 -17.83 -2.15
N ASN A 28 19.56 -18.58 -2.03
CA ASN A 28 18.55 -18.45 -1.00
C ASN A 28 17.43 -17.43 -1.22
N PHE A 29 16.82 -17.38 -2.42
CA PHE A 29 15.45 -16.86 -2.50
C PHE A 29 14.47 -17.85 -1.88
N ASP A 30 14.63 -19.13 -2.20
CA ASP A 30 13.75 -20.19 -1.72
C ASP A 30 13.96 -20.44 -0.23
N ASN A 31 12.84 -20.63 0.49
CA ASN A 31 12.84 -20.94 1.92
C ASN A 31 13.58 -19.92 2.77
N SER A 32 13.34 -18.64 2.52
CA SER A 32 14.03 -17.54 3.19
C SER A 32 13.07 -16.57 3.87
N TRP A 33 13.59 -15.84 4.84
CA TRP A 33 12.91 -14.77 5.54
C TRP A 33 13.48 -13.43 5.12
N PHE A 34 12.61 -12.56 4.67
CA PHE A 34 12.96 -11.19 4.29
C PHE A 34 12.23 -10.20 5.16
N TRP A 35 12.97 -9.21 5.63
CA TRP A 35 12.41 -7.99 6.22
C TRP A 35 12.75 -6.82 5.33
N GLY A 36 11.78 -5.96 5.07
CA GLY A 36 11.92 -4.85 4.15
C GLY A 36 11.41 -3.53 4.69
N PHE A 37 12.02 -2.48 4.15
CA PHE A 37 11.49 -1.12 4.21
C PHE A 37 11.02 -0.73 2.83
N LYS A 38 9.89 -0.05 2.77
CA LYS A 38 9.28 0.39 1.53
C LYS A 38 8.75 1.80 1.63
N SER A 39 8.76 2.45 0.48
CA SER A 39 8.13 3.75 0.27
C SER A 39 7.39 3.72 -1.04
N GLY A 40 6.43 4.59 -1.21
CA GLY A 40 5.68 4.63 -2.44
C GLY A 40 4.68 5.77 -2.51
N ILE A 41 3.78 5.62 -3.46
CA ILE A 41 2.70 6.56 -3.71
C ILE A 41 1.39 5.80 -3.61
N ASN A 42 0.51 6.28 -2.76
CA ASN A 42 -0.87 5.85 -2.70
C ASN A 42 -1.75 6.83 -3.47
N THR A 43 -2.54 6.33 -4.41
CA THR A 43 -3.47 7.11 -5.22
C THR A 43 -4.90 6.67 -4.93
N PHE A 44 -5.75 7.63 -4.62
CA PHE A 44 -7.17 7.43 -4.33
C PHE A 44 -8.01 8.64 -4.73
N SER A 45 -9.31 8.47 -4.81
CA SER A 45 -10.23 9.56 -5.08
C SER A 45 -10.89 10.06 -3.80
N VAL A 46 -10.89 11.36 -3.63
CA VAL A 46 -11.54 12.05 -2.50
C VAL A 46 -12.91 12.54 -2.97
N PRO A 47 -14.00 12.21 -2.27
CA PRO A 47 -15.33 12.73 -2.58
C PRO A 47 -15.34 14.26 -2.69
N GLY A 48 -15.87 14.78 -3.79
CA GLY A 48 -15.93 16.21 -4.07
C GLY A 48 -14.62 16.88 -4.56
N LYS A 49 -13.47 16.17 -4.54
CA LYS A 49 -12.16 16.75 -4.92
C LYS A 49 -11.39 15.98 -5.99
N GLY A 50 -11.87 14.80 -6.39
CA GLY A 50 -11.23 13.98 -7.43
C GLY A 50 -10.00 13.20 -6.95
N ASN A 51 -9.16 12.77 -7.90
CA ASN A 51 -8.01 11.92 -7.63
C ASN A 51 -6.89 12.70 -6.92
N THR A 52 -6.34 12.08 -5.90
CA THR A 52 -5.20 12.59 -5.14
C THR A 52 -4.14 11.51 -4.97
N SER A 53 -2.92 11.95 -4.68
CA SER A 53 -1.81 11.05 -4.38
C SER A 53 -1.15 11.49 -3.08
N THR A 54 -0.60 10.54 -2.34
CA THR A 54 0.11 10.78 -1.09
C THR A 54 1.31 9.83 -0.97
N VAL A 55 2.27 10.21 -0.15
CA VAL A 55 3.41 9.35 0.17
C VAL A 55 2.93 8.24 1.10
N ASP A 56 3.38 7.02 0.81
CA ASP A 56 3.17 5.82 1.62
C ASP A 56 4.52 5.28 2.10
N LEU A 57 4.61 4.99 3.39
CA LEU A 57 5.80 4.42 4.02
C LEU A 57 5.40 3.12 4.70
N GLY A 58 6.29 2.14 4.70
CA GLY A 58 5.96 0.87 5.34
C GLY A 58 7.14 -0.05 5.57
N ILE A 59 6.82 -1.12 6.27
CA ILE A 59 7.68 -2.27 6.48
C ILE A 59 6.98 -3.50 5.94
N ASP A 60 7.74 -4.47 5.47
CA ASP A 60 7.19 -5.75 5.07
C ASP A 60 8.02 -6.93 5.59
N TRP A 61 7.38 -8.05 5.64
CA TRP A 61 7.95 -9.34 5.99
C TRP A 61 7.46 -10.37 4.97
N VAL A 62 8.42 -11.08 4.36
CA VAL A 62 8.14 -12.09 3.35
C VAL A 62 8.81 -13.38 3.74
N ILE A 63 8.02 -14.44 3.83
CA ILE A 63 8.53 -15.80 3.95
C ILE A 63 8.37 -16.46 2.58
N THR A 64 9.46 -16.86 1.97
CA THR A 64 9.44 -17.51 0.66
C THR A 64 9.49 -19.02 0.78
N ARG A 65 8.88 -19.68 -0.19
CA ARG A 65 9.01 -21.10 -0.55
C ARG A 65 9.31 -21.18 -2.03
N THR A 66 9.56 -22.35 -2.55
CA THR A 66 9.98 -22.56 -3.96
C THR A 66 9.05 -21.91 -4.99
N LYS A 67 7.74 -21.96 -4.77
CA LYS A 67 6.76 -21.42 -5.74
C LYS A 67 5.80 -20.37 -5.14
N GLY A 68 5.90 -20.13 -3.87
CA GLY A 68 5.00 -19.20 -3.19
C GLY A 68 5.58 -18.64 -1.92
N GLY A 69 4.84 -17.79 -1.24
CA GLY A 69 5.26 -17.19 0.02
C GLY A 69 4.12 -16.54 0.77
N LEU A 70 4.40 -16.21 2.02
CA LEU A 70 3.56 -15.39 2.86
C LEU A 70 4.13 -13.98 2.89
N TYR A 71 3.28 -13.01 2.69
CA TYR A 71 3.58 -11.59 2.77
C TYR A 71 2.77 -10.94 3.87
N VAL A 72 3.43 -10.20 4.74
CA VAL A 72 2.81 -9.37 5.77
C VAL A 72 3.40 -7.98 5.70
N SER A 73 2.59 -6.95 5.77
CA SER A 73 3.09 -5.57 5.79
C SER A 73 2.25 -4.64 6.64
N GLY A 74 2.93 -3.61 7.17
CA GLY A 74 2.32 -2.45 7.79
C GLY A 74 2.73 -1.19 7.04
N ASN A 75 1.75 -0.35 6.71
CA ASN A 75 1.92 0.87 5.93
C ASN A 75 1.28 2.05 6.62
N GLN A 76 1.83 3.23 6.39
CA GLN A 76 1.21 4.50 6.75
C GLN A 76 1.34 5.49 5.59
N SER A 77 0.20 5.96 5.10
CA SER A 77 0.11 7.07 4.15
C SER A 77 -0.14 8.37 4.93
N ILE A 78 0.73 9.36 4.74
CA ILE A 78 0.69 10.64 5.45
C ILE A 78 0.16 11.71 4.52
N PHE A 79 -0.96 12.32 4.89
CA PHE A 79 -1.60 13.37 4.12
C PHE A 79 -2.49 14.25 5.01
N GLN A 80 -2.96 15.34 4.48
CA GLN A 80 -4.01 16.15 5.09
C GLN A 80 -5.02 16.47 4.01
N ARG A 81 -6.22 15.92 4.13
CA ARG A 81 -7.27 16.07 3.13
C ARG A 81 -8.61 16.37 3.77
N ASP A 82 -9.25 17.40 3.24
CA ASP A 82 -10.61 17.76 3.55
C ASP A 82 -11.54 17.09 2.55
N MET A 83 -12.61 16.50 3.05
CA MET A 83 -13.66 15.87 2.27
C MET A 83 -15.02 16.32 2.74
N GLN A 84 -16.01 16.20 1.87
CA GLN A 84 -17.41 16.44 2.23
C GLN A 84 -18.11 15.13 2.47
N VAL A 85 -18.81 15.05 3.61
CA VAL A 85 -19.63 13.90 3.99
C VAL A 85 -21.04 14.41 4.20
N SER A 86 -22.02 13.70 3.65
CA SER A 86 -23.44 14.10 3.77
C SER A 86 -23.88 14.03 5.22
N ASP A 87 -24.42 15.14 5.69
CA ASP A 87 -24.98 15.31 7.02
C ASP A 87 -26.38 15.92 6.90
N PRO A 88 -27.44 15.09 6.97
CA PRO A 88 -28.81 15.58 6.85
C PRO A 88 -29.22 16.59 7.95
N THR A 89 -28.44 16.67 9.04
CA THR A 89 -28.68 17.62 10.13
C THR A 89 -28.00 18.97 9.91
N SER A 90 -27.15 19.07 8.90
CA SER A 90 -26.46 20.29 8.49
C SER A 90 -27.39 21.15 7.60
N GLN A 91 -27.31 22.44 7.73
CA GLN A 91 -28.08 23.37 6.85
C GLN A 91 -27.60 23.29 5.38
N SER A 92 -26.34 22.95 5.14
CA SER A 92 -25.79 22.78 3.80
C SER A 92 -25.99 21.37 3.21
N GLY A 93 -26.52 20.43 4.00
CA GLY A 93 -26.67 19.03 3.60
C GLY A 93 -25.35 18.23 3.65
N ASP A 94 -24.21 18.91 3.74
CA ASP A 94 -22.87 18.31 3.79
C ASP A 94 -22.04 18.93 4.90
N ARG A 95 -21.07 18.18 5.40
CA ARG A 95 -20.12 18.65 6.41
C ARG A 95 -18.69 18.31 6.01
N THR A 96 -17.79 19.25 6.23
CA THR A 96 -16.36 19.06 5.93
C THR A 96 -15.68 18.30 7.06
N ILE A 97 -14.96 17.26 6.70
CA ILE A 97 -14.13 16.43 7.58
C ILE A 97 -12.70 16.46 7.08
N ARG A 98 -11.73 16.58 8.00
CA ARG A 98 -10.30 16.47 7.72
C ARG A 98 -9.77 15.16 8.22
N VAL A 99 -9.06 14.44 7.33
CA VAL A 99 -8.33 13.20 7.64
C VAL A 99 -6.84 13.43 7.40
N ASN A 100 -5.98 12.97 8.31
CA ASN A 100 -4.56 13.30 8.29
C ASN A 100 -3.66 12.12 7.87
N ASP A 101 -4.08 10.89 8.09
CA ASP A 101 -3.32 9.70 7.74
C ASP A 101 -4.21 8.50 7.46
N MET A 102 -3.60 7.48 6.87
CA MET A 102 -4.23 6.18 6.65
C MET A 102 -3.20 5.09 6.96
N ARG A 103 -3.60 4.12 7.76
CA ARG A 103 -2.80 2.97 8.14
C ARG A 103 -3.38 1.71 7.53
N ARG A 104 -2.50 0.84 7.06
CA ARG A 104 -2.91 -0.42 6.43
C ARG A 104 -2.04 -1.56 6.94
N ILE A 105 -2.70 -2.64 7.34
CA ILE A 105 -2.06 -3.93 7.61
C ILE A 105 -2.51 -4.89 6.52
N THR A 106 -1.58 -5.59 5.92
CA THR A 106 -1.83 -6.53 4.81
C THR A 106 -1.27 -7.90 5.15
N VAL A 107 -2.04 -8.95 4.84
CA VAL A 107 -1.58 -10.34 4.82
C VAL A 107 -1.96 -10.93 3.47
N ALA A 108 -0.99 -11.51 2.75
CA ALA A 108 -1.22 -12.05 1.41
C ALA A 108 -0.40 -13.32 1.14
N GLY A 109 -0.96 -14.19 0.32
CA GLY A 109 -0.22 -15.26 -0.33
C GLY A 109 0.38 -14.75 -1.63
N LEU A 110 1.68 -14.99 -1.85
CA LEU A 110 2.38 -14.67 -3.08
C LEU A 110 2.68 -15.95 -3.86
N ALA A 111 2.63 -15.88 -5.17
CA ALA A 111 3.10 -16.89 -6.10
C ALA A 111 4.31 -16.36 -6.87
N PHE A 112 5.32 -17.20 -7.03
CA PHE A 112 6.56 -16.93 -7.79
C PHE A 112 6.57 -17.85 -9.03
N PRO A 113 6.00 -17.40 -10.17
CA PRO A 113 5.76 -18.28 -11.31
C PRO A 113 7.07 -18.76 -11.95
N LYS A 114 8.09 -17.91 -12.01
CA LYS A 114 9.39 -18.23 -12.61
C LYS A 114 10.46 -17.26 -12.15
N HIS A 115 11.69 -17.76 -12.01
CA HIS A 115 12.89 -16.95 -11.79
C HIS A 115 13.62 -16.72 -13.11
N PHE A 116 14.06 -15.49 -13.34
CA PHE A 116 14.87 -15.11 -14.49
C PHE A 116 16.23 -14.60 -14.00
N GLY A 117 17.13 -15.52 -13.68
CA GLY A 117 18.36 -15.19 -12.97
C GLY A 117 18.07 -14.60 -11.59
N GLY A 118 18.56 -13.38 -11.33
CA GLY A 118 18.29 -12.65 -10.07
C GLY A 118 16.93 -11.97 -9.99
N ILE A 119 16.12 -12.02 -11.06
CA ILE A 119 14.82 -11.34 -11.15
C ILE A 119 13.70 -12.34 -10.86
N THR A 120 12.86 -12.02 -9.92
CA THR A 120 11.71 -12.83 -9.51
C THR A 120 10.43 -12.00 -9.59
N PRO A 121 9.63 -12.17 -10.64
CA PRO A 121 8.28 -11.62 -10.67
C PRO A 121 7.38 -12.38 -9.69
N TYR A 122 6.39 -11.69 -9.14
CA TYR A 122 5.41 -12.28 -8.25
C TYR A 122 4.03 -11.65 -8.41
N ALA A 123 3.03 -12.42 -8.10
CA ALA A 123 1.67 -11.96 -7.96
C ALA A 123 1.03 -12.60 -6.72
N GLY A 124 0.05 -11.95 -6.15
CA GLY A 124 -0.60 -12.45 -4.95
C GLY A 124 -1.99 -11.90 -4.74
N VAL A 125 -2.68 -12.57 -3.84
CA VAL A 125 -3.98 -12.14 -3.32
C VAL A 125 -3.93 -12.18 -1.81
N GLY A 126 -4.64 -11.27 -1.20
CA GLY A 126 -4.61 -11.16 0.25
C GLY A 126 -5.76 -10.36 0.81
N TYR A 127 -5.59 -10.00 2.05
CA TYR A 127 -6.56 -9.25 2.82
C TYR A 127 -5.88 -8.07 3.52
N ALA A 128 -6.52 -6.92 3.49
CA ALA A 128 -6.05 -5.75 4.20
C ALA A 128 -7.10 -5.19 5.15
N ILE A 129 -6.61 -4.71 6.29
CA ILE A 129 -7.35 -3.83 7.18
C ILE A 129 -6.77 -2.43 6.99
N THR A 130 -7.62 -1.49 6.60
CA THR A 130 -7.26 -0.09 6.41
C THR A 130 -8.02 0.75 7.42
N VAL A 131 -7.31 1.61 8.15
CA VAL A 131 -7.86 2.50 9.16
C VAL A 131 -7.40 3.91 8.85
N LEU A 132 -8.34 4.85 8.79
CA LEU A 132 -8.04 6.28 8.71
C LEU A 132 -7.69 6.80 10.11
N GLY A 133 -6.74 7.71 10.17
CA GLY A 133 -6.42 8.43 11.40
C GLY A 133 -7.54 9.35 11.85
N ASP A 134 -7.23 10.26 12.75
CA ASP A 134 -8.24 11.14 13.34
C ASP A 134 -9.01 11.92 12.26
N ALA A 135 -10.33 11.77 12.28
CA ALA A 135 -11.22 12.53 11.46
C ALA A 135 -11.72 13.75 12.27
N ARG A 136 -11.26 14.94 11.89
CA ARG A 136 -11.70 16.19 12.53
C ARG A 136 -12.86 16.78 11.75
N VAL A 137 -13.99 16.95 12.43
CA VAL A 137 -15.16 17.60 11.87
C VAL A 137 -15.02 19.11 12.03
N PHE A 138 -15.24 19.86 10.95
CA PHE A 138 -15.24 21.32 11.04
C PHE A 138 -16.61 21.84 11.48
N VAL A 139 -16.54 22.78 12.40
CA VAL A 139 -17.68 23.62 12.80
C VAL A 139 -17.50 24.96 12.12
N ASP A 140 -18.47 25.40 11.36
CA ASP A 140 -18.51 26.72 10.73
C ASP A 140 -19.67 27.56 11.29
N THR A 141 -19.77 28.80 10.85
CA THR A 141 -20.79 29.73 11.32
C THR A 141 -22.23 29.33 10.95
N VAL A 142 -22.38 28.46 9.95
CA VAL A 142 -23.68 27.98 9.45
C VAL A 142 -24.02 26.62 10.07
N ASN A 143 -23.02 25.76 10.19
CA ASN A 143 -23.15 24.41 10.75
C ASN A 143 -22.59 24.37 12.17
N THR A 144 -23.45 24.53 13.15
CA THR A 144 -23.12 24.36 14.56
C THR A 144 -22.61 22.94 14.87
N PHE A 145 -22.61 22.50 16.09
CA PHE A 145 -22.07 21.21 16.49
C PHE A 145 -22.68 20.03 15.72
N PRO A 146 -21.86 19.04 15.28
CA PRO A 146 -22.35 17.82 14.65
C PRO A 146 -23.23 17.01 15.62
N SER A 147 -24.24 16.34 15.10
CA SER A 147 -25.03 15.40 15.89
C SER A 147 -24.21 14.15 16.26
N ASN A 148 -24.54 13.49 17.37
CA ASN A 148 -23.91 12.24 17.74
C ASN A 148 -24.07 11.18 16.64
N ALA A 149 -25.23 11.10 16.00
CA ALA A 149 -25.50 10.18 14.89
C ALA A 149 -24.53 10.41 13.70
N PHE A 150 -24.20 11.66 13.40
CA PHE A 150 -23.22 11.98 12.36
C PHE A 150 -21.80 11.56 12.78
N LEU A 151 -21.41 11.79 14.03
CA LEU A 151 -20.11 11.37 14.55
C LEU A 151 -19.96 9.85 14.50
N ASP A 152 -20.98 9.10 14.90
CA ASP A 152 -21.01 7.64 14.84
C ASP A 152 -20.94 7.14 13.38
N GLN A 153 -21.62 7.82 12.46
CA GLN A 153 -21.51 7.52 11.02
C GLN A 153 -20.08 7.69 10.53
N VAL A 154 -19.43 8.82 10.83
CA VAL A 154 -18.04 9.09 10.43
C VAL A 154 -17.11 8.03 11.01
N GLU A 155 -17.27 7.69 12.29
CA GLU A 155 -16.43 6.68 12.95
C GLU A 155 -16.60 5.31 12.31
N SER A 156 -17.80 4.89 11.96
CA SER A 156 -18.08 3.62 11.29
C SER A 156 -17.45 3.52 9.90
N MET A 157 -17.23 4.66 9.21
CA MET A 157 -16.63 4.75 7.88
C MET A 157 -15.11 4.92 7.90
N ARG A 158 -14.47 5.01 9.07
CA ARG A 158 -13.01 5.20 9.19
C ARG A 158 -12.21 3.93 8.99
N SER A 159 -12.80 2.77 9.16
CA SER A 159 -12.12 1.50 9.00
C SER A 159 -12.78 0.62 7.96
N ARG A 160 -11.96 -0.14 7.25
CA ARG A 160 -12.45 -1.16 6.34
C ARG A 160 -11.51 -2.34 6.28
N SER A 161 -12.08 -3.47 5.93
CA SER A 161 -11.35 -4.65 5.51
C SER A 161 -11.73 -5.03 4.08
N ALA A 162 -10.76 -5.46 3.29
CA ALA A 162 -10.99 -5.81 1.89
C ALA A 162 -9.98 -6.85 1.39
N VAL A 163 -10.41 -7.64 0.42
CA VAL A 163 -9.51 -8.45 -0.40
C VAL A 163 -8.70 -7.52 -1.30
N LEU A 164 -7.45 -7.89 -1.57
CA LEU A 164 -6.55 -7.10 -2.44
C LEU A 164 -5.77 -7.99 -3.39
N GLY A 165 -5.29 -7.38 -4.47
CA GLY A 165 -4.32 -7.95 -5.38
C GLY A 165 -2.95 -7.28 -5.23
N ILE A 166 -1.88 -8.07 -5.36
CA ILE A 166 -0.49 -7.60 -5.37
C ILE A 166 0.16 -8.12 -6.64
N GLY A 167 0.91 -7.27 -7.33
CA GLY A 167 1.79 -7.65 -8.43
C GLY A 167 3.11 -6.93 -8.31
N GLY A 168 4.22 -7.60 -8.57
CA GLY A 168 5.52 -6.97 -8.43
C GLY A 168 6.67 -7.76 -8.99
N VAL A 169 7.85 -7.18 -8.87
CA VAL A 169 9.13 -7.78 -9.24
C VAL A 169 10.15 -7.52 -8.16
N GLN A 170 10.96 -8.52 -7.89
CA GLN A 170 12.08 -8.45 -6.96
C GLN A 170 13.37 -8.83 -7.67
N ILE A 171 14.43 -8.07 -7.42
CA ILE A 171 15.79 -8.34 -7.91
C ILE A 171 16.65 -8.63 -6.70
N GLN A 172 17.18 -9.84 -6.63
CA GLN A 172 18.02 -10.24 -5.50
C GLN A 172 19.50 -10.14 -5.85
N ALA A 173 20.26 -9.52 -4.95
CA ALA A 173 21.71 -9.41 -4.99
C ALA A 173 22.26 -9.83 -3.62
N SER A 174 22.75 -11.07 -3.51
CA SER A 174 23.24 -11.63 -2.25
C SER A 174 22.16 -11.64 -1.14
N LYS A 175 22.43 -10.98 -0.01
CA LYS A 175 21.50 -10.87 1.12
C LYS A 175 20.47 -9.75 0.99
N MET A 176 20.54 -8.97 -0.07
CA MET A 176 19.64 -7.84 -0.32
C MET A 176 18.76 -8.13 -1.53
N ALA A 177 17.55 -7.63 -1.49
CA ALA A 177 16.66 -7.60 -2.64
C ALA A 177 16.03 -6.22 -2.76
N ILE A 178 16.01 -5.70 -3.99
CA ILE A 178 15.29 -4.49 -4.34
C ILE A 178 13.98 -4.92 -4.98
N PHE A 179 12.87 -4.29 -4.66
CA PHE A 179 11.59 -4.64 -5.25
C PHE A 179 10.77 -3.41 -5.65
N ALA A 180 9.87 -3.63 -6.59
CA ALA A 180 8.80 -2.73 -6.94
C ALA A 180 7.50 -3.53 -7.03
N GLN A 181 6.42 -3.01 -6.47
CA GLN A 181 5.12 -3.67 -6.47
C GLN A 181 3.98 -2.69 -6.57
N GLU A 182 2.88 -3.16 -7.10
CA GLU A 182 1.59 -2.49 -7.05
C GLU A 182 0.63 -3.31 -6.20
N THR A 183 -0.09 -2.63 -5.32
CA THR A 183 -1.15 -3.21 -4.50
C THR A 183 -2.45 -2.50 -4.81
N ILE A 184 -3.46 -3.25 -5.20
CA ILE A 184 -4.78 -2.73 -5.56
C ILE A 184 -5.79 -3.22 -4.53
N VAL A 185 -6.46 -2.26 -3.88
CA VAL A 185 -7.56 -2.54 -2.94
C VAL A 185 -8.85 -2.02 -3.56
N PRO A 186 -9.85 -2.88 -3.82
CA PRO A 186 -11.11 -2.48 -4.46
C PRO A 186 -11.86 -1.40 -3.71
N SER A 187 -12.70 -0.67 -4.39
CA SER A 187 -13.59 0.35 -3.80
C SER A 187 -14.55 -0.26 -2.76
N ASN A 188 -14.91 0.55 -1.78
CA ASN A 188 -15.93 0.20 -0.78
C ASN A 188 -16.78 1.43 -0.46
N PRO A 189 -18.09 1.42 -0.71
CA PRO A 189 -18.97 2.57 -0.45
C PRO A 189 -19.10 2.91 1.04
N ASN A 190 -18.83 1.96 1.93
CA ASN A 190 -18.89 2.17 3.38
C ASN A 190 -17.57 2.68 3.98
N PHE A 191 -16.68 3.21 3.15
CA PHE A 191 -15.42 3.78 3.58
C PHE A 191 -15.35 5.24 3.12
N LEU A 192 -14.81 6.13 3.95
CA LEU A 192 -14.70 7.55 3.64
C LEU A 192 -14.02 7.84 2.29
N PHE A 193 -13.00 7.05 1.93
CA PHE A 193 -12.42 7.03 0.59
C PHE A 193 -13.02 5.88 -0.21
N SER A 194 -14.21 6.07 -0.75
CA SER A 194 -15.00 5.02 -1.42
C SER A 194 -14.40 4.51 -2.75
N SER A 195 -13.24 5.03 -3.16
CA SER A 195 -12.58 4.66 -4.42
C SER A 195 -11.68 3.43 -4.29
N VAL A 196 -11.20 2.93 -5.42
CA VAL A 196 -10.06 2.00 -5.47
C VAL A 196 -8.83 2.71 -4.90
N LEU A 197 -8.10 2.02 -4.02
CA LEU A 197 -6.81 2.48 -3.52
C LEU A 197 -5.71 1.75 -4.29
N ASN A 198 -4.84 2.52 -4.94
CA ASN A 198 -3.69 2.01 -5.66
C ASN A 198 -2.41 2.43 -4.95
N PHE A 199 -1.61 1.45 -4.56
CA PHE A 199 -0.31 1.67 -3.91
C PHE A 199 0.78 1.19 -4.85
N PHE A 200 1.57 2.12 -5.34
CA PHE A 200 2.80 1.80 -6.06
C PHE A 200 3.97 1.96 -5.09
N GLU A 201 4.59 0.86 -4.75
CA GLU A 201 5.59 0.76 -3.67
C GLU A 201 6.90 0.21 -4.23
N PHE A 202 8.01 0.71 -3.71
CA PHE A 202 9.35 0.20 -3.96
C PHE A 202 10.13 0.15 -2.65
N GLY A 203 11.12 -0.71 -2.58
CA GLY A 203 11.87 -0.85 -1.34
C GLY A 203 13.02 -1.83 -1.43
N ILE A 204 13.58 -2.08 -0.25
CA ILE A 204 14.71 -2.98 -0.06
C ILE A 204 14.31 -4.01 0.99
N ARG A 205 14.60 -5.28 0.72
CA ARG A 205 14.45 -6.40 1.64
C ARG A 205 15.80 -6.99 1.98
N LEU A 206 16.00 -7.32 3.25
CA LEU A 206 17.17 -8.03 3.74
C LEU A 206 16.79 -9.48 4.04
N ASN A 207 17.61 -10.42 3.58
CA ASN A 207 17.45 -11.84 3.85
C ASN A 207 18.10 -12.19 5.20
N PHE A 208 17.31 -12.69 6.13
CA PHE A 208 17.76 -13.08 7.48
C PHE A 208 18.04 -14.58 7.61
N GLY A 209 18.01 -15.32 6.52
CA GLY A 209 18.35 -16.72 6.52
C GLY A 209 17.22 -17.67 6.12
N SER A 210 17.45 -18.96 6.38
CA SER A 210 16.50 -20.01 6.04
C SER A 210 15.24 -19.94 6.89
N SER A 211 14.09 -20.14 6.26
CA SER A 211 12.79 -20.30 6.93
C SER A 211 12.47 -21.77 7.27
N ILE A 212 13.42 -22.67 7.03
CA ILE A 212 13.35 -24.10 7.36
C ILE A 212 14.63 -24.46 8.11
N ASP A 213 14.48 -25.07 9.28
CA ASP A 213 15.60 -25.70 9.96
C ASP A 213 16.13 -26.84 9.07
N ARG A 214 17.41 -26.81 8.75
CA ARG A 214 18.09 -27.92 8.07
C ARG A 214 18.66 -28.80 9.19
N GLU A 215 18.00 -29.91 9.43
CA GLU A 215 18.61 -31.04 10.14
C GLU A 215 19.80 -31.59 9.39
#